data_5dbe3ceb0e8abd8d02e08b4fc0167f1d
#
_entry.id   5dbe3ceb0e8abd8d02e08b4fc0167f1d
#
_cell.length_a   1.000
_cell.length_b   1.000
_cell.length_c   1.000
_cell.angle_alpha   90.00
_cell.angle_beta   90.00
_cell.angle_gamma   90.00
#
_symmetry.space_group_name_H-M   'P 1'
#
loop_
_entity.id
_entity.type
_entity.pdbx_description
1 polymer ?
#
loop_
_entity_poly.entity_id
_entity_poly.type
_entity_poly.pdbx_seq_one_letter_code
_entity_poly.pdbx_strand_id
1 'polypeptide(L)'
;MANHRKSIKIKEVDKFYVFLRKNDKYGFTLRPKTGIWGGLWTPLELNFEDWELAKKSKNIQKGNIKYQKHLLTHRKMNLYFSDWTGEIYPKNEEIQWFSNQDLKRLAFPAPILKILNEKSYI
;
A
#
# COMPACT_ATOMS: atom_id res chain seq x y z
N MET A 1 29.37 -27.55 10.75
CA MET A 1 28.94 -27.15 10.61
C MET A 1 28.40 -26.47 10.21
N ALA A 2 28.13 -26.51 10.21
CA ALA A 2 27.42 -25.95 9.87
C ALA A 2 27.12 -25.10 9.64
N ASN A 3 27.07 -24.82 9.78
CA ASN A 3 26.65 -23.95 9.51
C ASN A 3 26.68 -23.22 8.78
N HIS A 4 26.67 -23.32 8.36
CA HIS A 4 26.64 -22.73 7.55
C HIS A 4 25.82 -22.48 6.86
N ARG A 5 25.14 -22.70 7.16
CA ARG A 5 24.22 -22.41 6.60
C ARG A 5 24.03 -21.27 6.41
N LYS A 6 24.21 -20.99 5.88
CA LYS A 6 23.94 -19.97 5.70
C LYS A 6 22.83 -19.63 5.64
N SER A 7 22.62 -19.16 6.27
CA SER A 7 21.34 -18.61 6.48
C SER A 7 20.93 -17.76 5.30
N ILE A 8 19.76 -17.97 4.84
CA ILE A 8 19.15 -17.12 3.83
C ILE A 8 18.88 -15.80 4.50
N LYS A 9 19.50 -14.74 4.01
CA LYS A 9 19.21 -13.42 4.52
C LYS A 9 17.84 -12.99 4.05
N ILE A 10 16.98 -12.67 4.98
CA ILE A 10 15.66 -12.11 4.67
C ILE A 10 15.83 -10.64 4.42
N LYS A 11 15.48 -10.20 3.20
CA LYS A 11 15.53 -8.80 2.84
C LYS A 11 14.32 -8.09 3.42
N GLU A 12 14.56 -7.00 4.14
CA GLU A 12 13.48 -6.20 4.72
C GLU A 12 13.18 -5.01 3.83
N VAL A 13 11.90 -4.79 3.56
CA VAL A 13 11.44 -3.74 2.65
C VAL A 13 10.30 -2.98 3.31
N ASP A 14 10.38 -1.65 3.30
CA ASP A 14 9.31 -0.78 3.79
C ASP A 14 8.50 -0.25 2.62
N LYS A 15 7.19 -0.30 2.74
CA LYS A 15 6.25 0.21 1.73
C LYS A 15 5.24 1.13 2.40
N PHE A 16 4.96 2.24 1.75
CA PHE A 16 4.08 3.28 2.28
C PHE A 16 2.93 3.51 1.32
N TYR A 17 1.71 3.31 1.79
CA TYR A 17 0.51 3.40 0.96
C TYR A 17 -0.46 4.42 1.53
N VAL A 18 -1.10 5.18 0.64
CA VAL A 18 -2.15 6.11 1.03
C VAL A 18 -3.45 5.76 0.32
N PHE A 19 -4.54 5.82 1.07
CA PHE A 19 -5.88 5.60 0.54
C PHE A 19 -6.45 6.94 0.10
N LEU A 20 -6.75 7.04 -1.18
CA LEU A 20 -7.30 8.25 -1.77
C LEU A 20 -8.79 8.07 -1.98
N ARG A 21 -9.56 9.11 -1.67
CA ARG A 21 -10.99 9.11 -1.88
C ARG A 21 -11.40 10.43 -2.51
N LYS A 22 -12.21 10.35 -3.57
CA LYS A 22 -12.68 11.53 -4.29
C LYS A 22 -14.06 11.24 -4.88
N ASN A 23 -15.06 12.04 -4.49
CA ASN A 23 -16.42 11.90 -5.01
C ASN A 23 -16.94 10.46 -4.91
N ASP A 24 -16.80 9.85 -3.74
CA ASP A 24 -17.22 8.47 -3.47
C ASP A 24 -16.51 7.41 -4.30
N LYS A 25 -15.38 7.77 -4.90
CA LYS A 25 -14.52 6.84 -5.61
C LYS A 25 -13.18 6.73 -4.90
N TYR A 26 -12.54 5.58 -5.06
CA TYR A 26 -11.28 5.27 -4.40
C TYR A 26 -10.18 5.12 -5.44
N GLY A 27 -9.01 5.69 -5.14
CA GLY A 27 -7.89 5.69 -6.06
C GLY A 27 -6.94 4.52 -5.83
N PHE A 28 -6.68 3.76 -6.89
CA PHE A 28 -5.77 2.62 -6.85
C PHE A 28 -4.88 2.63 -8.08
N THR A 29 -3.76 1.93 -7.96
CA THR A 29 -2.83 1.77 -9.09
C THR A 29 -2.64 0.29 -9.38
N LEU A 30 -2.41 -0.03 -10.65
CA LEU A 30 -2.13 -1.40 -11.08
C LEU A 30 -0.62 -1.62 -11.04
N ARG A 31 -0.18 -2.65 -10.32
CA ARG A 31 1.24 -2.98 -10.27
C ARG A 31 1.71 -3.54 -11.63
N PRO A 32 2.96 -3.27 -12.01
CA PRO A 32 3.52 -3.89 -13.21
C PRO A 32 3.38 -5.41 -13.15
N LYS A 33 3.39 -6.06 -14.30
CA LYS A 33 3.20 -7.51 -14.37
C LYS A 33 4.32 -8.31 -13.70
N THR A 34 5.47 -7.72 -13.50
CA THR A 34 6.62 -8.36 -12.86
C THR A 34 6.88 -7.77 -11.48
N GLY A 35 7.63 -8.51 -10.65
CA GLY A 35 7.96 -8.06 -9.31
C GLY A 35 6.92 -8.45 -8.27
N ILE A 36 7.06 -7.88 -7.08
CA ILE A 36 6.14 -8.16 -5.98
C ILE A 36 4.74 -7.72 -6.36
N TRP A 37 3.77 -8.64 -6.19
CA TRP A 37 2.36 -8.39 -6.46
C TRP A 37 2.08 -7.97 -7.90
N GLY A 38 2.86 -8.52 -8.85
CA GLY A 38 2.71 -8.20 -10.26
C GLY A 38 1.28 -8.41 -10.75
N GLY A 39 0.75 -7.42 -11.47
CA GLY A 39 -0.59 -7.48 -12.03
C GLY A 39 -1.72 -7.29 -11.03
N LEU A 40 -1.43 -6.99 -9.77
CA LEU A 40 -2.43 -6.74 -8.74
C LEU A 40 -2.58 -5.25 -8.46
N TRP A 41 -3.71 -4.88 -7.89
CA TRP A 41 -4.02 -3.49 -7.55
C TRP A 41 -3.58 -3.17 -6.12
N THR A 42 -3.05 -1.96 -5.92
CA THR A 42 -2.69 -1.47 -4.59
C THR A 42 -3.13 -0.01 -4.45
N PRO A 43 -3.29 0.48 -3.21
CA PRO A 43 -3.40 1.93 -3.01
C PRO A 43 -2.16 2.63 -3.55
N LEU A 44 -2.18 3.93 -3.66
CA LEU A 44 -1.03 4.68 -4.14
C LEU A 44 0.16 4.47 -3.21
N GLU A 45 1.28 4.05 -3.77
CA GLU A 45 2.53 3.90 -3.02
C GLU A 45 3.31 5.20 -3.07
N LEU A 46 3.79 5.66 -1.91
CA LEU A 46 4.69 6.80 -1.80
C LEU A 46 6.08 6.30 -1.45
N ASN A 47 7.11 7.01 -1.94
CA ASN A 47 8.45 6.77 -1.43
C ASN A 47 8.57 7.36 -0.02
N PHE A 48 9.68 7.07 0.65
CA PHE A 48 9.86 7.51 2.04
C PHE A 48 9.83 9.03 2.17
N GLU A 49 10.47 9.74 1.24
CA GLU A 49 10.53 11.20 1.28
C GLU A 49 9.16 11.83 1.18
N ASP A 50 8.35 11.34 0.24
CA ASP A 50 6.99 11.85 0.06
C ASP A 50 6.09 11.49 1.23
N TRP A 51 6.28 10.31 1.81
CA TRP A 51 5.56 9.89 3.00
C TRP A 51 5.87 10.82 4.18
N GLU A 52 7.16 11.13 4.41
CA GLU A 52 7.56 12.05 5.48
C GLU A 52 7.05 13.46 5.24
N LEU A 53 7.09 13.93 3.99
CA LEU A 53 6.55 15.23 3.63
C LEU A 53 5.04 15.29 3.89
N ALA A 54 4.32 14.24 3.53
CA ALA A 54 2.88 14.16 3.76
C ALA A 54 2.53 14.20 5.25
N LYS A 55 3.37 13.60 6.10
CA LYS A 55 3.18 13.69 7.56
C LYS A 55 3.39 15.13 8.04
N LYS A 56 4.41 15.81 7.54
CA LYS A 56 4.69 17.21 7.90
C LYS A 56 3.57 18.12 7.44
N SER A 57 3.02 17.88 6.26
CA SER A 57 1.94 18.66 5.67
C SER A 57 0.57 18.30 6.23
N LYS A 58 0.51 17.31 7.13
CA LYS A 58 -0.72 16.78 7.72
C LYS A 58 -1.69 16.16 6.72
N ASN A 59 -1.22 15.81 5.54
CA ASN A 59 -1.99 14.97 4.61
C ASN A 59 -2.06 13.54 5.14
N ILE A 60 -1.12 13.14 5.97
CA ILE A 60 -1.13 11.90 6.72
C ILE A 60 -1.08 12.25 8.20
N GLN A 61 -2.04 11.72 8.96
CA GLN A 61 -2.11 11.97 10.39
C GLN A 61 -1.43 10.82 11.13
N LYS A 62 -0.41 11.13 11.92
CA LYS A 62 0.44 10.13 12.56
C LYS A 62 -0.35 9.13 13.40
N GLY A 63 -1.40 9.59 14.09
CA GLY A 63 -2.22 8.72 14.92
C GLY A 63 -3.07 7.71 14.15
N ASN A 64 -3.20 7.88 12.84
CA ASN A 64 -4.05 7.05 11.99
C ASN A 64 -3.23 6.11 11.09
N ILE A 65 -1.92 6.04 11.27
CA ILE A 65 -1.09 5.16 10.48
C ILE A 65 -1.25 3.73 11.00
N LYS A 66 -1.52 2.81 10.08
CA LYS A 66 -1.61 1.39 10.39
C LYS A 66 -0.40 0.67 9.85
N TYR A 67 0.10 -0.26 10.63
CA TYR A 67 1.24 -1.07 10.25
C TYR A 67 0.83 -2.53 10.12
N GLN A 68 1.33 -3.20 9.08
CA GLN A 68 1.12 -4.62 8.89
C GLN A 68 2.40 -5.25 8.35
N LYS A 69 2.83 -6.32 8.99
CA LYS A 69 3.95 -7.11 8.52
C LYS A 69 3.44 -8.17 7.55
N HIS A 70 4.16 -8.35 6.45
CA HIS A 70 3.84 -9.38 5.47
C HIS A 70 5.11 -10.14 5.10
N LEU A 71 5.10 -11.44 5.29
CA LEU A 71 6.28 -12.28 5.04
C LEU A 71 6.13 -13.00 3.71
N LEU A 72 7.17 -12.88 2.90
CA LEU A 72 7.38 -13.69 1.70
C LEU A 72 8.60 -14.58 1.95
N THR A 73 8.84 -15.55 1.08
CA THR A 73 9.90 -16.55 1.29
C THR A 73 11.25 -15.92 1.64
N HIS A 74 11.64 -14.85 0.94
CA HIS A 74 12.94 -14.22 1.14
C HIS A 74 12.83 -12.74 1.48
N ARG A 75 11.63 -12.27 1.86
CA ARG A 75 11.41 -10.87 2.14
C ARG A 75 10.47 -10.69 3.31
N LYS A 76 10.76 -9.67 4.09
CA LYS A 76 9.86 -9.18 5.11
C LYS A 76 9.40 -7.79 4.68
N MET A 77 8.11 -7.63 4.47
CA MET A 77 7.57 -6.35 4.07
C MET A 77 6.92 -5.68 5.27
N ASN A 78 7.33 -4.45 5.52
CA ASN A 78 6.70 -3.60 6.51
C ASN A 78 5.77 -2.66 5.74
N LEU A 79 4.48 -2.86 5.92
CA LEU A 79 3.47 -2.11 5.19
C LEU A 79 2.87 -1.04 6.09
N TYR A 80 2.94 0.19 5.65
CA TYR A 80 2.38 1.34 6.37
C TYR A 80 1.25 1.91 5.55
N PHE A 81 0.11 2.12 6.20
CA PHE A 81 -1.10 2.61 5.54
C PHE A 81 -1.64 3.82 6.25
N SER A 82 -2.13 4.77 5.48
CA SER A 82 -2.84 5.93 6.02
C SER A 82 -3.87 6.42 5.01
N ASP A 83 -4.95 6.99 5.51
CA ASP A 83 -5.83 7.75 4.66
C ASP A 83 -5.15 9.06 4.29
N TRP A 84 -5.39 9.52 3.08
CA TRP A 84 -4.93 10.83 2.64
C TRP A 84 -5.95 11.88 3.05
N THR A 85 -5.49 12.94 3.71
CA THR A 85 -6.32 14.05 4.15
C THR A 85 -6.01 15.27 3.30
N GLY A 86 -7.03 15.93 2.78
CA GLY A 86 -6.89 17.13 1.99
C GLY A 86 -7.44 16.95 0.59
N GLU A 87 -7.65 18.07 -0.10
CA GLU A 87 -8.29 18.08 -1.39
C GLU A 87 -7.29 18.03 -2.55
N ILE A 88 -6.01 18.26 -2.26
CA ILE A 88 -4.97 18.20 -3.26
C ILE A 88 -4.30 16.84 -3.13
N TYR A 89 -4.41 16.03 -4.17
CA TYR A 89 -3.89 14.67 -4.19
C TYR A 89 -2.50 14.62 -4.77
N PRO A 90 -1.70 13.61 -4.41
CA PRO A 90 -0.43 13.40 -5.08
C PRO A 90 -0.62 13.24 -6.58
N LYS A 91 0.24 13.85 -7.37
CA LYS A 91 0.16 13.73 -8.82
C LYS A 91 0.70 12.37 -9.24
N ASN A 92 -0.17 11.57 -9.84
CA ASN A 92 0.23 10.28 -10.40
C ASN A 92 -0.80 9.91 -11.46
N GLU A 93 -0.36 9.86 -12.70
CA GLU A 93 -1.23 9.60 -13.86
C GLU A 93 -1.75 8.17 -13.88
N GLU A 94 -1.15 7.28 -13.11
CA GLU A 94 -1.56 5.88 -13.06
C GLU A 94 -2.70 5.61 -12.09
N ILE A 95 -3.12 6.61 -11.31
CA ILE A 95 -4.24 6.44 -10.39
C ILE A 95 -5.52 6.28 -11.18
N GLN A 96 -6.24 5.20 -10.89
CA GLN A 96 -7.57 4.96 -11.45
C GLN A 96 -8.59 4.97 -10.30
N TRP A 97 -9.77 5.46 -10.59
CA TRP A 97 -10.79 5.72 -9.57
C TRP A 97 -11.94 4.73 -9.71
N PHE A 98 -12.32 4.12 -8.61
CA PHE A 98 -13.30 3.03 -8.58
C PHE A 98 -14.38 3.27 -7.54
N SER A 99 -15.61 2.91 -7.88
CA SER A 99 -16.68 2.82 -6.88
C SER A 99 -16.47 1.59 -6.00
N ASN A 100 -17.20 1.53 -4.88
CA ASN A 100 -17.16 0.34 -4.02
C ASN A 100 -17.49 -0.94 -4.79
N GLN A 101 -18.47 -0.87 -5.68
CA GLN A 101 -18.87 -2.06 -6.45
C GLN A 101 -17.77 -2.51 -7.40
N ASP A 102 -17.10 -1.55 -8.04
CA ASP A 102 -16.03 -1.88 -8.96
C ASP A 102 -14.81 -2.43 -8.23
N LEU A 103 -14.55 -1.97 -6.99
CA LEU A 103 -13.45 -2.51 -6.19
C LEU A 103 -13.59 -4.01 -5.96
N LYS A 104 -14.81 -4.51 -5.84
CA LYS A 104 -15.05 -5.94 -5.61
C LYS A 104 -14.61 -6.81 -6.77
N ARG A 105 -14.40 -6.23 -7.93
CA ARG A 105 -13.98 -6.95 -9.14
C ARG A 105 -12.47 -6.96 -9.32
N LEU A 106 -11.74 -6.20 -8.53
CA LEU A 106 -10.30 -6.08 -8.68
C LEU A 106 -9.58 -7.14 -7.86
N ALA A 107 -8.41 -7.54 -8.34
CA ALA A 107 -7.56 -8.47 -7.61
C ALA A 107 -6.54 -7.70 -6.79
N PHE A 108 -6.53 -7.95 -5.48
CA PHE A 108 -5.63 -7.29 -4.54
C PHE A 108 -4.71 -8.31 -3.88
N PRO A 109 -3.49 -7.90 -3.49
CA PRO A 109 -2.68 -8.73 -2.60
C PRO A 109 -3.41 -8.99 -1.28
N ALA A 110 -3.16 -10.14 -0.67
CA ALA A 110 -3.86 -10.54 0.56
C ALA A 110 -3.81 -9.47 1.67
N PRO A 111 -2.65 -8.85 1.99
CA PRO A 111 -2.64 -7.83 3.04
C PRO A 111 -3.42 -6.57 2.69
N ILE A 112 -3.51 -6.23 1.39
CA ILE A 112 -4.32 -5.10 0.94
C ILE A 112 -5.80 -5.45 1.08
N LEU A 113 -6.19 -6.65 0.66
CA LEU A 113 -7.57 -7.11 0.80
C LEU A 113 -8.02 -7.08 2.25
N LYS A 114 -7.14 -7.50 3.15
CA LYS A 114 -7.44 -7.49 4.58
C LYS A 114 -7.78 -6.08 5.08
N ILE A 115 -6.96 -5.09 4.74
CA ILE A 115 -7.21 -3.73 5.22
C ILE A 115 -8.43 -3.11 4.54
N LEU A 116 -8.72 -3.45 3.28
CA LEU A 116 -9.93 -2.97 2.62
C LEU A 116 -11.18 -3.52 3.29
N ASN A 117 -11.15 -4.78 3.75
CA ASN A 117 -12.24 -5.35 4.52
C ASN A 117 -12.40 -4.63 5.86
N GLU A 118 -11.31 -4.35 6.55
CA GLU A 118 -11.35 -3.63 7.82
C GLU A 118 -11.93 -2.23 7.66
N LYS A 119 -11.67 -1.58 6.53
CA LYS A 119 -12.18 -0.25 6.22
C LYS A 119 -13.61 -0.28 5.66
N SER A 120 -14.16 -1.46 5.44
CA SER A 120 -15.49 -1.66 4.83
C SER A 120 -15.58 -1.07 3.42
N TYR A 121 -14.47 -1.06 2.69
CA TYR A 121 -14.49 -0.62 1.29
C TYR A 121 -15.02 -1.72 0.37
N ILE A 122 -14.86 -2.95 0.80
CA ILE A 122 -15.37 -4.11 0.06
C ILE A 122 -16.00 -5.13 1.02
#